data_b7c49362e96ddf10c85e1b7bccb107d5
#
_entry.id   b7c49362e96ddf10c85e1b7bccb107d5
#
_cell.length_a   1.000
_cell.length_b   1.000
_cell.length_c   1.000
_cell.angle_alpha   90.00
_cell.angle_beta   90.00
_cell.angle_gamma   90.00
#
_symmetry.space_group_name_H-M   'P 1'
#
loop_
_entity.id
_entity.type
_entity.pdbx_description
1 polymer ?
#
loop_
_entity_poly.entity_id
_entity_poly.type
_entity_poly.pdbx_seq_one_letter_code
_entity_poly.pdbx_strand_id
1 'polypeptide(L)'
;KKIIGITLLVIAILIFTPICFYKLVENKTADKLYNDVNSIPYNEVGMVLGTNPKTKKGMDNPYFTYRVDAVEKLYKAGKIKFVLISGDNKTKDYSEPDAMRQILIERGIPKDVIYIDYAGFRTLDSVVRAKNIFGQTKMTVISQKFHNERSIVLGEWQDMDLIGFNAKDVEVKRSKYKTLIREGGARVKL
;
A
#
# COMPACT_ATOMS: atom_id res chain seq x y z
N LYS A 1 -1.46 -4.82 -46.21
CA LYS A 1 -2.26 -3.75 -45.60
C LYS A 1 -3.11 -4.29 -44.44
N LYS A 2 -3.83 -5.41 -44.53
CA LYS A 2 -4.65 -6.00 -43.44
C LYS A 2 -3.81 -6.39 -42.21
N ILE A 3 -2.62 -7.01 -42.42
CA ILE A 3 -1.73 -7.43 -41.34
C ILE A 3 -1.24 -6.20 -40.55
N ILE A 4 -0.84 -5.14 -41.24
CA ILE A 4 -0.41 -3.88 -40.62
C ILE A 4 -1.53 -3.29 -39.75
N GLY A 5 -2.76 -3.27 -40.26
CA GLY A 5 -3.92 -2.79 -39.50
C GLY A 5 -4.19 -3.61 -38.22
N ILE A 6 -4.10 -4.93 -38.29
CA ILE A 6 -4.25 -5.81 -37.13
C ILE A 6 -3.13 -5.56 -36.11
N THR A 7 -1.88 -5.45 -36.58
CA THR A 7 -0.73 -5.18 -35.69
C THR A 7 -0.89 -3.84 -34.96
N LEU A 8 -1.30 -2.77 -35.66
CA LEU A 8 -1.54 -1.47 -35.04
C LEU A 8 -2.70 -1.52 -34.02
N LEU A 9 -3.78 -2.27 -34.32
CA LEU A 9 -4.87 -2.47 -33.39
C LEU A 9 -4.42 -3.18 -32.11
N VAL A 10 -3.64 -4.24 -32.23
CA VAL A 10 -3.10 -4.99 -31.08
C VAL A 10 -2.20 -4.08 -30.24
N ILE A 11 -1.33 -3.30 -30.87
CA ILE A 11 -0.47 -2.33 -30.16
C ILE A 11 -1.33 -1.29 -29.44
N ALA A 12 -2.35 -0.76 -30.07
CA ALA A 12 -3.27 0.19 -29.45
C ALA A 12 -3.95 -0.42 -28.23
N ILE A 13 -4.50 -1.63 -28.31
CA ILE A 13 -5.10 -2.34 -27.18
C ILE A 13 -4.10 -2.51 -26.04
N LEU A 14 -2.88 -2.95 -26.32
CA LEU A 14 -1.82 -3.16 -25.32
C LEU A 14 -1.44 -1.87 -24.60
N ILE A 15 -1.51 -0.72 -25.26
CA ILE A 15 -1.18 0.59 -24.67
C ILE A 15 -2.38 1.16 -23.92
N PHE A 16 -3.57 1.12 -24.50
CA PHE A 16 -4.76 1.77 -23.92
C PHE A 16 -5.35 0.99 -22.74
N THR A 17 -5.30 -0.36 -22.78
CA THR A 17 -5.85 -1.18 -21.68
C THR A 17 -5.26 -0.83 -20.31
N PRO A 18 -3.93 -0.77 -20.10
CA PRO A 18 -3.36 -0.39 -18.81
C PRO A 18 -3.74 1.04 -18.37
N ILE A 19 -3.85 1.97 -19.32
CA ILE A 19 -4.25 3.36 -19.04
C ILE A 19 -5.70 3.42 -18.58
N CYS A 20 -6.59 2.71 -19.24
CA CYS A 20 -8.00 2.63 -18.84
C CYS A 20 -8.15 2.01 -17.44
N PHE A 21 -7.48 0.88 -17.19
CA PHE A 21 -7.49 0.26 -15.86
C PHE A 21 -6.93 1.17 -14.78
N TYR A 22 -5.86 1.92 -15.09
CA TYR A 22 -5.31 2.90 -14.16
C TYR A 22 -6.36 3.95 -13.77
N LYS A 23 -7.03 4.53 -14.76
CA LYS A 23 -8.08 5.53 -14.55
C LYS A 23 -9.31 4.98 -13.82
N LEU A 24 -9.72 3.77 -14.14
CA LEU A 24 -10.84 3.10 -13.45
C LEU A 24 -10.54 2.90 -11.96
N VAL A 25 -9.35 2.41 -11.60
CA VAL A 25 -8.93 2.23 -10.22
C VAL A 25 -8.83 3.57 -9.50
N GLU A 26 -8.21 4.58 -10.13
CA GLU A 26 -8.09 5.94 -9.55
C GLU A 26 -9.46 6.55 -9.26
N ASN A 27 -10.39 6.52 -10.22
CA ASN A 27 -11.74 7.07 -10.04
C ASN A 27 -12.55 6.31 -8.99
N LYS A 28 -12.44 4.98 -8.99
CA LYS A 28 -13.18 4.12 -8.05
C LYS A 28 -12.76 4.30 -6.59
N THR A 29 -11.52 4.75 -6.36
CA THR A 29 -10.96 4.86 -5.02
C THR A 29 -10.78 6.30 -4.54
N ALA A 30 -11.13 7.28 -5.38
CA ALA A 30 -10.83 8.69 -5.12
C ALA A 30 -11.46 9.22 -3.83
N ASP A 31 -12.69 8.79 -3.52
CA ASP A 31 -13.46 9.15 -2.33
C ASP A 31 -13.02 8.43 -1.05
N LYS A 32 -12.21 7.37 -1.18
CA LYS A 32 -11.68 6.55 -0.08
C LYS A 32 -10.24 6.86 0.28
N LEU A 33 -9.62 7.86 -0.36
CA LEU A 33 -8.21 8.23 -0.17
C LEU A 33 -8.08 9.57 0.55
N TYR A 34 -7.27 9.59 1.60
CA TYR A 34 -7.05 10.75 2.46
C TYR A 34 -5.57 11.13 2.49
N ASN A 35 -5.31 12.45 2.50
CA ASN A 35 -3.97 13.02 2.64
C ASN A 35 -3.82 13.86 3.92
N ASP A 36 -4.95 14.26 4.49
CA ASP A 36 -5.00 15.03 5.73
C ASP A 36 -5.57 14.20 6.87
N VAL A 37 -4.85 14.20 7.99
CA VAL A 37 -5.22 13.48 9.19
C VAL A 37 -6.54 13.98 9.80
N ASN A 38 -6.89 15.25 9.60
CA ASN A 38 -8.13 15.80 10.15
C ASN A 38 -9.35 15.31 9.39
N SER A 39 -9.23 15.09 8.08
CA SER A 39 -10.34 14.67 7.22
C SER A 39 -10.60 13.16 7.24
N ILE A 40 -9.61 12.33 7.61
CA ILE A 40 -9.80 10.88 7.61
C ILE A 40 -10.71 10.43 8.75
N PRO A 41 -11.70 9.54 8.49
CA PRO A 41 -12.50 8.91 9.52
C PRO A 41 -11.65 8.05 10.46
N TYR A 42 -12.13 7.86 11.69
CA TYR A 42 -11.56 6.90 12.61
C TYR A 42 -11.80 5.46 12.14
N ASN A 43 -10.77 4.63 12.19
CA ASN A 43 -10.85 3.18 12.14
C ASN A 43 -10.03 2.58 13.28
N GLU A 44 -10.50 1.50 13.87
CA GLU A 44 -9.82 0.89 15.01
C GLU A 44 -8.42 0.39 14.62
N VAL A 45 -8.27 -0.17 13.42
CA VAL A 45 -7.01 -0.72 12.91
C VAL A 45 -6.48 0.09 11.74
N GLY A 46 -5.19 0.46 11.83
CA GLY A 46 -4.40 0.94 10.71
C GLY A 46 -3.45 -0.15 10.23
N MET A 47 -3.63 -0.65 9.00
CA MET A 47 -2.70 -1.60 8.38
C MET A 47 -1.65 -0.84 7.58
N VAL A 48 -0.40 -0.93 8.00
CA VAL A 48 0.73 -0.41 7.23
C VAL A 48 1.35 -1.52 6.38
N LEU A 49 1.51 -1.25 5.08
CA LEU A 49 2.19 -2.19 4.18
C LEU A 49 3.70 -2.07 4.36
N GLY A 50 4.37 -3.20 4.58
CA GLY A 50 5.81 -3.29 4.75
C GLY A 50 6.60 -2.84 3.53
N THR A 51 7.81 -2.41 3.76
CA THR A 51 8.83 -2.14 2.75
C THR A 51 10.19 -2.12 3.42
N ASN A 52 11.24 -2.45 2.67
CA ASN A 52 12.60 -2.50 3.20
C ASN A 52 13.07 -1.10 3.65
N PRO A 53 13.64 -0.91 4.87
CA PRO A 53 14.19 0.36 5.34
C PRO A 53 15.41 0.83 4.54
N LYS A 54 16.11 -0.08 3.87
CA LYS A 54 17.25 0.25 3.01
C LYS A 54 16.96 -0.04 1.56
N THR A 55 17.50 0.78 0.69
CA THR A 55 17.52 0.53 -0.75
C THR A 55 18.54 -0.56 -1.10
N LYS A 56 18.50 -1.10 -2.32
CA LYS A 56 19.53 -2.06 -2.81
C LYS A 56 20.96 -1.51 -2.77
N LYS A 57 21.12 -0.19 -2.65
CA LYS A 57 22.42 0.49 -2.52
C LYS A 57 22.83 0.75 -1.07
N GLY A 58 22.09 0.23 -0.09
CA GLY A 58 22.33 0.45 1.34
C GLY A 58 21.89 1.81 1.90
N MET A 59 21.39 2.72 1.06
CA MET A 59 20.86 4.02 1.50
C MET A 59 19.49 3.87 2.15
N ASP A 60 19.10 4.82 2.98
CA ASP A 60 17.76 4.85 3.55
C ASP A 60 16.67 4.88 2.48
N ASN A 61 15.61 4.13 2.72
CA ASN A 61 14.48 4.06 1.82
C ASN A 61 13.41 5.08 2.24
N PRO A 62 13.20 6.17 1.47
CA PRO A 62 12.21 7.18 1.85
C PRO A 62 10.78 6.62 1.95
N TYR A 63 10.43 5.60 1.17
CA TYR A 63 9.12 4.95 1.28
C TYR A 63 8.87 4.36 2.66
N PHE A 64 9.91 3.79 3.28
CA PHE A 64 9.84 3.25 4.64
C PHE A 64 9.58 4.38 5.64
N THR A 65 10.43 5.42 5.64
CA THR A 65 10.32 6.56 6.55
C THR A 65 8.95 7.22 6.45
N TYR A 66 8.47 7.49 5.24
CA TYR A 66 7.18 8.15 5.04
C TYR A 66 5.98 7.31 5.49
N ARG A 67 6.05 5.97 5.42
CA ARG A 67 5.00 5.11 5.99
C ARG A 67 5.02 5.13 7.51
N VAL A 68 6.19 5.07 8.12
CA VAL A 68 6.34 5.20 9.59
C VAL A 68 5.80 6.55 10.06
N ASP A 69 6.13 7.65 9.37
CA ASP A 69 5.63 9.00 9.68
C ASP A 69 4.09 9.06 9.59
N ALA A 70 3.52 8.40 8.59
CA ALA A 70 2.07 8.35 8.39
C ALA A 70 1.35 7.56 9.50
N VAL A 71 1.91 6.43 9.93
CA VAL A 71 1.39 5.64 11.06
C VAL A 71 1.44 6.45 12.35
N GLU A 72 2.58 7.05 12.66
CA GLU A 72 2.78 7.88 13.84
C GLU A 72 1.76 9.03 13.88
N LYS A 73 1.57 9.71 12.76
CA LYS A 73 0.62 10.82 12.62
C LYS A 73 -0.82 10.40 12.91
N LEU A 74 -1.26 9.28 12.34
CA LEU A 74 -2.60 8.75 12.57
C LEU A 74 -2.81 8.27 14.01
N TYR A 75 -1.83 7.58 14.57
CA TYR A 75 -1.89 7.09 15.94
C TYR A 75 -1.96 8.24 16.95
N LYS A 76 -1.07 9.23 16.85
CA LYS A 76 -1.04 10.41 17.73
C LYS A 76 -2.29 11.27 17.62
N ALA A 77 -2.94 11.30 16.46
CA ALA A 77 -4.21 11.98 16.24
C ALA A 77 -5.44 11.18 16.69
N GLY A 78 -5.27 9.98 17.24
CA GLY A 78 -6.37 9.11 17.66
C GLY A 78 -7.24 8.61 16.50
N LYS A 79 -6.70 8.57 15.28
CA LYS A 79 -7.42 8.09 14.08
C LYS A 79 -7.35 6.58 13.90
N ILE A 80 -6.39 5.94 14.56
CA ILE A 80 -6.24 4.49 14.70
C ILE A 80 -5.88 4.17 16.15
N LYS A 81 -6.29 3.00 16.63
CA LYS A 81 -5.96 2.47 17.96
C LYS A 81 -4.91 1.39 17.91
N PHE A 82 -5.00 0.50 16.93
CA PHE A 82 -4.06 -0.60 16.70
C PHE A 82 -3.34 -0.44 15.36
N VAL A 83 -2.12 -0.94 15.31
CA VAL A 83 -1.29 -0.95 14.09
C VAL A 83 -1.04 -2.40 13.67
N LEU A 84 -1.47 -2.77 12.47
CA LEU A 84 -1.13 -4.04 11.83
C LEU A 84 -0.03 -3.80 10.79
N ILE A 85 1.17 -4.31 11.04
CA ILE A 85 2.27 -4.24 10.08
C ILE A 85 2.25 -5.49 9.23
N SER A 86 1.94 -5.38 7.93
CA SER A 86 1.93 -6.53 7.02
C SER A 86 3.06 -6.41 6.00
N GLY A 87 3.96 -7.38 5.99
CA GLY A 87 5.15 -7.36 5.14
C GLY A 87 5.81 -8.71 4.95
N ASP A 88 6.95 -8.71 4.26
CA ASP A 88 7.71 -9.90 3.87
C ASP A 88 8.79 -10.25 4.91
N ASN A 89 8.93 -11.54 5.19
CA ASN A 89 9.96 -12.12 6.07
C ASN A 89 10.75 -13.23 5.35
N LYS A 90 11.15 -12.98 4.10
CA LYS A 90 11.80 -14.01 3.26
C LYS A 90 13.25 -14.31 3.62
N THR A 91 13.94 -13.45 4.33
CA THR A 91 15.35 -13.64 4.70
C THR A 91 15.47 -13.92 6.19
N LYS A 92 16.24 -14.97 6.58
CA LYS A 92 16.44 -15.35 7.97
C LYS A 92 17.03 -14.23 8.86
N ASP A 93 17.78 -13.33 8.23
CA ASP A 93 18.53 -12.29 8.95
C ASP A 93 17.83 -10.91 8.93
N TYR A 94 16.66 -10.80 8.26
CA TYR A 94 15.99 -9.52 8.10
C TYR A 94 14.48 -9.65 7.87
N SER A 95 13.72 -9.00 8.73
CA SER A 95 12.26 -8.89 8.69
C SER A 95 11.85 -7.42 8.50
N GLU A 96 11.17 -7.11 7.39
CA GLU A 96 10.63 -5.76 7.16
C GLU A 96 9.65 -5.34 8.26
N PRO A 97 8.73 -6.20 8.72
CA PRO A 97 7.81 -5.85 9.80
C PRO A 97 8.50 -5.58 11.13
N ASP A 98 9.52 -6.34 11.50
CA ASP A 98 10.22 -6.14 12.77
C ASP A 98 11.01 -4.83 12.79
N ALA A 99 11.66 -4.47 11.67
CA ALA A 99 12.33 -3.19 11.53
C ALA A 99 11.35 -2.01 11.68
N MET A 100 10.16 -2.12 11.09
CA MET A 100 9.13 -1.09 11.20
C MET A 100 8.57 -1.01 12.63
N ARG A 101 8.30 -2.15 13.26
CA ARG A 101 7.85 -2.21 14.65
C ARG A 101 8.81 -1.53 15.60
N GLN A 102 10.10 -1.83 15.47
CA GLN A 102 11.14 -1.26 16.33
C GLN A 102 11.12 0.28 16.26
N ILE A 103 11.07 0.84 15.05
CA ILE A 103 11.05 2.30 14.87
C ILE A 103 9.75 2.92 15.37
N LEU A 104 8.60 2.26 15.20
CA LEU A 104 7.33 2.75 15.74
C LEU A 104 7.34 2.79 17.27
N ILE A 105 7.95 1.80 17.93
CA ILE A 105 8.13 1.79 19.39
C ILE A 105 9.07 2.95 19.83
N GLU A 106 10.17 3.14 19.13
CA GLU A 106 11.11 4.27 19.39
C GLU A 106 10.43 5.64 19.24
N ARG A 107 9.39 5.74 18.38
CA ARG A 107 8.57 6.94 18.21
C ARG A 107 7.41 7.06 19.20
N GLY A 108 7.35 6.17 20.18
CA GLY A 108 6.41 6.23 21.30
C GLY A 108 5.06 5.55 21.05
N ILE A 109 4.94 4.65 20.05
CA ILE A 109 3.77 3.79 19.91
C ILE A 109 3.96 2.57 20.82
N PRO A 110 3.04 2.27 21.73
CA PRO A 110 3.17 1.14 22.65
C PRO A 110 3.27 -0.19 21.91
N LYS A 111 4.12 -1.09 22.43
CA LYS A 111 4.36 -2.41 21.81
C LYS A 111 3.11 -3.29 21.75
N ASP A 112 2.24 -3.18 22.72
CA ASP A 112 1.02 -3.97 22.90
C ASP A 112 -0.12 -3.61 21.92
N VAL A 113 -0.01 -2.46 21.23
CA VAL A 113 -0.94 -2.07 20.17
C VAL A 113 -0.43 -2.37 18.77
N ILE A 114 0.80 -2.93 18.63
CA ILE A 114 1.41 -3.26 17.34
C ILE A 114 1.36 -4.76 17.09
N TYR A 115 0.64 -5.16 16.05
CA TYR A 115 0.52 -6.52 15.56
C TYR A 115 1.31 -6.70 14.28
N ILE A 116 1.83 -7.91 14.04
CA ILE A 116 2.66 -8.21 12.89
C ILE A 116 2.07 -9.35 12.08
N ASP A 117 2.00 -9.14 10.77
CA ASP A 117 1.77 -10.16 9.75
C ASP A 117 3.05 -10.37 8.94
N TYR A 118 3.69 -11.52 9.11
CA TYR A 118 4.94 -11.87 8.45
C TYR A 118 4.76 -12.47 7.04
N ALA A 119 3.53 -12.64 6.58
CA ALA A 119 3.22 -13.30 5.32
C ALA A 119 2.49 -12.39 4.31
N GLY A 120 2.65 -11.09 4.45
CA GLY A 120 2.18 -10.08 3.50
C GLY A 120 3.11 -9.92 2.30
N PHE A 121 3.32 -11.00 1.52
CA PHE A 121 4.24 -10.99 0.38
C PHE A 121 3.76 -10.15 -0.80
N ARG A 122 2.46 -10.05 -0.98
CA ARG A 122 1.79 -9.22 -1.98
C ARG A 122 0.65 -8.45 -1.33
N THR A 123 0.20 -7.38 -1.95
CA THR A 123 -0.94 -6.60 -1.45
C THR A 123 -2.19 -7.47 -1.24
N LEU A 124 -2.45 -8.43 -2.14
CA LEU A 124 -3.56 -9.39 -1.99
C LEU A 124 -3.40 -10.22 -0.71
N ASP A 125 -2.20 -10.74 -0.46
CA ASP A 125 -1.94 -11.54 0.74
C ASP A 125 -2.20 -10.72 2.01
N SER A 126 -1.72 -9.46 2.06
CA SER A 126 -1.95 -8.55 3.18
C SER A 126 -3.44 -8.32 3.44
N VAL A 127 -4.23 -8.05 2.39
CA VAL A 127 -5.67 -7.78 2.48
C VAL A 127 -6.43 -9.03 2.93
N VAL A 128 -6.20 -10.18 2.28
CA VAL A 128 -6.87 -11.45 2.61
C VAL A 128 -6.54 -11.90 4.03
N ARG A 129 -5.28 -11.74 4.45
CA ARG A 129 -4.85 -12.15 5.79
C ARG A 129 -5.35 -11.20 6.88
N ALA A 130 -5.47 -9.89 6.58
CA ALA A 130 -6.11 -8.94 7.48
C ALA A 130 -7.55 -9.40 7.82
N LYS A 131 -8.31 -9.88 6.84
CA LYS A 131 -9.65 -10.44 7.05
C LYS A 131 -9.61 -11.79 7.76
N ASN A 132 -8.91 -12.77 7.18
CA ASN A 132 -9.05 -14.18 7.58
C ASN A 132 -8.26 -14.56 8.83
N ILE A 133 -7.16 -13.86 9.12
CA ILE A 133 -6.29 -14.15 10.27
C ILE A 133 -6.53 -13.14 11.41
N PHE A 134 -6.67 -11.85 11.06
CA PHE A 134 -6.81 -10.79 12.05
C PHE A 134 -8.28 -10.33 12.23
N GLY A 135 -9.24 -10.91 11.51
CA GLY A 135 -10.67 -10.65 11.67
C GLY A 135 -11.10 -9.23 11.24
N GLN A 136 -10.28 -8.53 10.47
CA GLN A 136 -10.51 -7.14 10.12
C GLN A 136 -11.31 -7.03 8.82
N THR A 137 -12.51 -6.46 8.88
CA THR A 137 -13.33 -6.17 7.69
C THR A 137 -13.41 -4.68 7.39
N LYS A 138 -12.98 -3.83 8.34
CA LYS A 138 -12.95 -2.38 8.21
C LYS A 138 -11.65 -1.84 8.80
N MET A 139 -10.85 -1.12 8.00
CA MET A 139 -9.58 -0.55 8.47
C MET A 139 -9.04 0.54 7.55
N THR A 140 -8.04 1.26 8.05
CA THR A 140 -7.25 2.23 7.28
C THR A 140 -5.99 1.57 6.75
N VAL A 141 -5.80 1.55 5.43
CA VAL A 141 -4.53 1.13 4.80
C VAL A 141 -3.58 2.33 4.73
N ILE A 142 -2.34 2.14 5.18
CA ILE A 142 -1.33 3.19 5.27
C ILE A 142 -0.17 2.84 4.34
N SER A 143 -0.08 3.53 3.22
CA SER A 143 0.98 3.35 2.23
C SER A 143 0.99 4.53 1.25
N GLN A 144 1.81 4.48 0.19
CA GLN A 144 1.72 5.43 -0.91
C GLN A 144 0.41 5.26 -1.69
N LYS A 145 -0.08 6.33 -2.32
CA LYS A 145 -1.37 6.40 -3.04
C LYS A 145 -1.62 5.16 -3.90
N PHE A 146 -0.68 4.78 -4.76
CA PHE A 146 -0.83 3.65 -5.69
C PHE A 146 -1.03 2.29 -4.99
N HIS A 147 -0.42 2.08 -3.81
CA HIS A 147 -0.64 0.89 -2.99
C HIS A 147 -1.99 0.91 -2.30
N ASN A 148 -2.40 2.06 -1.76
CA ASN A 148 -3.70 2.24 -1.13
C ASN A 148 -4.83 1.98 -2.12
N GLU A 149 -4.77 2.56 -3.33
CA GLU A 149 -5.73 2.31 -4.40
C GLU A 149 -5.90 0.82 -4.70
N ARG A 150 -4.78 0.11 -4.86
CA ARG A 150 -4.79 -1.34 -5.10
C ARG A 150 -5.37 -2.12 -3.92
N SER A 151 -5.03 -1.76 -2.69
CA SER A 151 -5.54 -2.41 -1.49
C SER A 151 -7.05 -2.22 -1.34
N ILE A 152 -7.57 -1.02 -1.64
CA ILE A 152 -9.01 -0.72 -1.57
C ILE A 152 -9.78 -1.58 -2.57
N VAL A 153 -9.31 -1.66 -3.82
CA VAL A 153 -9.98 -2.50 -4.84
C VAL A 153 -9.95 -3.99 -4.45
N LEU A 154 -8.81 -4.47 -3.94
CA LEU A 154 -8.71 -5.85 -3.46
C LEU A 154 -9.58 -6.10 -2.22
N GLY A 155 -9.70 -5.12 -1.34
CA GLY A 155 -10.58 -5.17 -0.18
C GLY A 155 -12.05 -5.28 -0.56
N GLU A 156 -12.50 -4.51 -1.54
CA GLU A 156 -13.87 -4.61 -2.06
C GLU A 156 -14.19 -6.01 -2.60
N TRP A 157 -13.25 -6.65 -3.30
CA TRP A 157 -13.43 -8.04 -3.76
C TRP A 157 -13.47 -9.06 -2.62
N GLN A 158 -13.05 -8.66 -1.44
CA GLN A 158 -13.09 -9.46 -0.22
C GLN A 158 -14.20 -9.00 0.74
N ASP A 159 -15.17 -8.18 0.29
CA ASP A 159 -16.24 -7.60 1.12
C ASP A 159 -15.69 -6.87 2.35
N MET A 160 -14.64 -6.07 2.17
CA MET A 160 -14.02 -5.24 3.22
C MET A 160 -14.25 -3.76 2.92
N ASP A 161 -14.47 -2.99 3.99
CA ASP A 161 -14.55 -1.52 3.93
C ASP A 161 -13.18 -0.91 4.24
N LEU A 162 -12.39 -0.67 3.21
CA LEU A 162 -11.05 -0.11 3.31
C LEU A 162 -11.03 1.35 2.88
N ILE A 163 -10.37 2.19 3.67
CA ILE A 163 -9.95 3.54 3.29
C ILE A 163 -8.43 3.62 3.29
N GLY A 164 -7.86 4.56 2.55
CA GLY A 164 -6.42 4.73 2.45
C GLY A 164 -5.93 6.07 3.00
N PHE A 165 -4.90 6.05 3.85
CA PHE A 165 -4.14 7.24 4.20
C PHE A 165 -2.84 7.27 3.40
N ASN A 166 -2.68 8.31 2.58
CA ASN A 166 -1.54 8.42 1.69
C ASN A 166 -0.29 8.91 2.45
N ALA A 167 0.68 8.02 2.62
CA ALA A 167 2.02 8.41 3.00
C ALA A 167 2.65 9.27 1.89
N LYS A 168 3.57 10.17 2.27
CA LYS A 168 4.29 11.02 1.32
C LYS A 168 4.92 10.16 0.22
N ASP A 169 4.90 10.64 -1.02
CA ASP A 169 5.54 9.96 -2.15
C ASP A 169 6.96 10.50 -2.37
N VAL A 170 7.77 9.74 -3.10
CA VAL A 170 9.15 10.10 -3.44
C VAL A 170 9.14 10.97 -4.71
N GLU A 171 9.65 12.19 -4.61
CA GLU A 171 9.62 13.20 -5.69
C GLU A 171 10.59 12.94 -6.85
N VAL A 172 11.39 11.86 -6.79
CA VAL A 172 12.37 11.55 -7.83
C VAL A 172 11.71 11.05 -9.10
N LYS A 173 11.76 11.81 -10.18
CA LYS A 173 11.17 11.49 -11.50
C LYS A 173 11.43 10.06 -11.96
N ARG A 174 12.67 9.56 -11.85
CA ARG A 174 13.05 8.20 -12.27
C ARG A 174 12.38 7.10 -11.43
N SER A 175 12.17 7.33 -10.14
CA SER A 175 11.44 6.42 -9.25
C SER A 175 9.96 6.39 -9.63
N LYS A 176 9.37 7.54 -9.92
CA LYS A 176 7.98 7.71 -10.33
C LYS A 176 7.64 6.92 -11.60
N TYR A 177 8.48 7.00 -12.66
CA TYR A 177 8.28 6.24 -13.89
C TYR A 177 8.39 4.72 -13.70
N LYS A 178 9.38 4.26 -12.93
CA LYS A 178 9.52 2.83 -12.61
C LYS A 178 8.32 2.30 -11.82
N THR A 179 7.84 3.07 -10.87
CA THR A 179 6.65 2.75 -10.08
C THR A 179 5.42 2.71 -10.98
N LEU A 180 5.24 3.69 -11.86
CA LEU A 180 4.10 3.75 -12.79
C LEU A 180 4.03 2.52 -13.71
N ILE A 181 5.17 2.11 -14.30
CA ILE A 181 5.25 0.92 -15.17
C ILE A 181 4.94 -0.35 -14.37
N ARG A 182 5.52 -0.49 -13.17
CA ARG A 182 5.25 -1.64 -12.29
C ARG A 182 3.78 -1.71 -11.87
N GLU A 183 3.21 -0.58 -11.51
CA GLU A 183 1.79 -0.50 -11.09
C GLU A 183 0.84 -0.71 -12.26
N GLY A 184 1.17 -0.24 -13.47
CA GLY A 184 0.42 -0.58 -14.67
C GLY A 184 0.31 -2.10 -14.86
N GLY A 185 1.44 -2.82 -14.75
CA GLY A 185 1.45 -4.28 -14.81
C GLY A 185 0.76 -4.98 -13.63
N ALA A 186 0.84 -4.42 -12.43
CA ALA A 186 0.19 -4.97 -11.24
C ALA A 186 -1.34 -4.80 -11.28
N ARG A 187 -1.84 -3.69 -11.84
CA ARG A 187 -3.27 -3.41 -11.98
C ARG A 187 -3.96 -4.25 -13.06
N VAL A 188 -3.22 -4.67 -14.09
CA VAL A 188 -3.73 -5.61 -15.11
C VAL A 188 -3.88 -7.03 -14.54
N LYS A 189 -3.19 -7.34 -13.43
CA LYS A 189 -3.29 -8.64 -12.72
C LYS A 189 -4.36 -8.64 -11.61
N LEU A 190 -5.03 -7.51 -11.39
CA LEU A 190 -6.24 -7.44 -10.58
C LEU A 190 -7.42 -8.00 -11.37
#